data_e2ed3d9be024aa4c5b9a18de9015904b
#
_entry.id   e2ed3d9be024aa4c5b9a18de9015904b
#
_cell.length_a   1.000
_cell.length_b   1.000
_cell.length_c   1.000
_cell.angle_alpha   90.00
_cell.angle_beta   90.00
_cell.angle_gamma   90.00
#
_symmetry.space_group_name_H-M   'P 1'
#
loop_
_entity.id
_entity.type
_entity.pdbx_description
1 polymer ?
#
loop_
_entity_poly.entity_id
_entity_poly.type
_entity_poly.pdbx_seq_one_letter_code
_entity_poly.pdbx_strand_id
1 'polypeptide(L)'
;MRLSEQTVSLLKNFAGINQNIQFKAGNKLQTISAQKNILVDAEVPELFPSDFAIYDLNKMLGVMSLFQDPELEIGDKTMKVGGKVNYMFADPSMIVTPPEKELTFPEAEVKFAMSNVDFSQTTKAAAMLGLPHVCVVGDGSKITLGATDVNNSSSDDYVTEVGTTDKNFCMVFKIENLKLFVGDYDVEITSKGISKFSHTSINLQYFIATESDSTFGG
;
A
#
# COMPACT_ATOMS: atom_id res chain seq x y z
N MET A 1 4.46 24.09 -9.43
CA MET A 1 5.28 22.88 -9.20
C MET A 1 4.95 21.79 -10.22
N ARG A 2 5.85 20.83 -10.45
CA ARG A 2 5.58 19.64 -11.30
C ARG A 2 5.81 18.40 -10.47
N LEU A 3 5.03 17.35 -10.75
CA LEU A 3 5.22 16.06 -10.06
C LEU A 3 6.14 15.16 -10.88
N SER A 4 7.07 14.48 -10.21
CA SER A 4 7.91 13.45 -10.84
C SER A 4 7.06 12.25 -11.29
N GLU A 5 7.56 11.48 -12.23
CA GLU A 5 6.92 10.23 -12.65
C GLU A 5 6.73 9.25 -11.49
N GLN A 6 7.69 9.23 -10.55
CA GLN A 6 7.59 8.43 -9.33
C GLN A 6 6.39 8.86 -8.48
N THR A 7 6.24 10.16 -8.21
CA THR A 7 5.11 10.68 -7.42
C THR A 7 3.77 10.42 -8.10
N VAL A 8 3.68 10.62 -9.41
CA VAL A 8 2.45 10.29 -10.17
C VAL A 8 2.14 8.79 -10.09
N SER A 9 3.14 7.92 -10.16
CA SER A 9 2.96 6.47 -10.06
C SER A 9 2.53 6.04 -8.65
N LEU A 10 3.09 6.66 -7.60
CA LEU A 10 2.66 6.46 -6.22
C LEU A 10 1.20 6.91 -6.00
N LEU A 11 0.82 8.08 -6.52
CA LEU A 11 -0.56 8.56 -6.44
C LEU A 11 -1.55 7.63 -7.17
N LYS A 12 -1.15 7.03 -8.31
CA LYS A 12 -1.96 5.99 -8.97
C LYS A 12 -2.13 4.74 -8.12
N ASN A 13 -1.08 4.30 -7.42
CA ASN A 13 -1.18 3.20 -6.47
C ASN A 13 -2.11 3.56 -5.30
N PHE A 14 -1.95 4.75 -4.72
CA PHE A 14 -2.81 5.25 -3.62
C PHE A 14 -4.28 5.34 -4.03
N ALA A 15 -4.58 5.77 -5.26
CA ALA A 15 -5.94 5.80 -5.78
C ALA A 15 -6.60 4.42 -5.84
N GLY A 16 -5.81 3.34 -5.93
CA GLY A 16 -6.29 1.97 -5.80
C GLY A 16 -6.63 1.56 -4.37
N ILE A 17 -6.11 2.28 -3.37
CA ILE A 17 -6.35 2.01 -1.93
C ILE A 17 -7.50 2.89 -1.42
N ASN A 18 -7.45 4.18 -1.74
CA ASN A 18 -8.48 5.15 -1.38
C ASN A 18 -8.66 6.15 -2.54
N GLN A 19 -9.90 6.40 -2.92
CA GLN A 19 -10.19 7.37 -3.98
C GLN A 19 -9.93 8.82 -3.57
N ASN A 20 -9.83 9.11 -2.27
CA ASN A 20 -9.54 10.45 -1.79
C ASN A 20 -8.19 10.51 -1.06
N ILE A 21 -7.61 11.72 -1.02
CA ILE A 21 -6.33 11.96 -0.35
C ILE A 21 -6.28 13.38 0.22
N GLN A 22 -5.65 13.51 1.39
CA GLN A 22 -5.23 14.81 1.92
C GLN A 22 -3.74 14.98 1.68
N PHE A 23 -3.38 16.03 0.98
CA PHE A 23 -2.00 16.52 0.92
C PHE A 23 -1.76 17.43 2.12
N LYS A 24 -0.59 17.26 2.75
CA LYS A 24 -0.10 18.17 3.79
C LYS A 24 1.10 18.93 3.29
N ALA A 25 1.33 20.12 3.84
CA ALA A 25 2.55 20.90 3.57
C ALA A 25 3.78 20.05 3.89
N GLY A 26 4.76 20.03 2.98
CA GLY A 26 5.94 19.18 3.06
C GLY A 26 6.02 18.15 1.96
N ASN A 27 6.74 17.07 2.19
CA ASN A 27 7.03 16.03 1.19
C ASN A 27 6.43 14.64 1.53
N LYS A 28 5.65 14.55 2.61
CA LYS A 28 5.04 13.28 3.05
C LYS A 28 3.67 13.11 2.42
N LEU A 29 3.46 11.98 1.78
CA LEU A 29 2.16 11.53 1.28
C LEU A 29 1.69 10.35 2.11
N GLN A 30 0.43 10.38 2.51
CA GLN A 30 -0.19 9.31 3.28
C GLN A 30 -1.58 8.98 2.72
N THR A 31 -1.94 7.71 2.76
CA THR A 31 -3.31 7.27 2.47
C THR A 31 -3.71 6.15 3.42
N ILE A 32 -5.01 6.03 3.65
CA ILE A 32 -5.59 4.94 4.45
C ILE A 32 -6.82 4.40 3.74
N SER A 33 -6.98 3.08 3.70
CA SER A 33 -8.18 2.46 3.12
C SER A 33 -9.45 2.84 3.91
N ALA A 34 -10.61 2.82 3.25
CA ALA A 34 -11.89 3.12 3.89
C ALA A 34 -12.18 2.19 5.09
N GLN A 35 -11.72 0.94 5.02
CA GLN A 35 -11.85 -0.06 6.10
C GLN A 35 -10.75 0.09 7.18
N LYS A 36 -9.80 0.99 7.00
CA LYS A 36 -8.66 1.26 7.90
C LYS A 36 -7.75 0.04 8.14
N ASN A 37 -7.70 -0.87 7.21
CA ASN A 37 -6.85 -2.07 7.25
C ASN A 37 -5.57 -1.94 6.43
N ILE A 38 -5.41 -0.85 5.67
CA ILE A 38 -4.19 -0.49 4.93
C ILE A 38 -3.88 0.97 5.22
N LEU A 39 -2.70 1.25 5.76
CA LEU A 39 -2.12 2.59 5.88
C LEU A 39 -0.84 2.63 5.06
N VAL A 40 -0.62 3.71 4.33
CA VAL A 40 0.58 3.89 3.50
C VAL A 40 1.23 5.23 3.79
N ASP A 41 2.52 5.20 3.99
CA ASP A 41 3.39 6.37 4.14
C ASP A 41 4.42 6.40 3.01
N ALA A 42 4.58 7.54 2.36
CA ALA A 42 5.61 7.76 1.36
C ALA A 42 6.25 9.15 1.52
N GLU A 43 7.53 9.25 1.20
CA GLU A 43 8.19 10.54 0.99
C GLU A 43 8.48 10.72 -0.50
N VAL A 44 8.19 11.92 -1.00
CA VAL A 44 8.36 12.29 -2.41
C VAL A 44 9.34 13.45 -2.54
N PRO A 45 9.95 13.65 -3.72
CA PRO A 45 10.91 14.76 -3.89
C PRO A 45 10.25 16.15 -3.89
N GLU A 46 8.94 16.23 -4.13
CA GLU A 46 8.22 17.50 -4.18
C GLU A 46 7.86 18.03 -2.79
N LEU A 47 7.94 19.35 -2.63
CA LEU A 47 7.46 20.04 -1.44
C LEU A 47 6.11 20.70 -1.74
N PHE A 48 5.05 20.18 -1.14
CA PHE A 48 3.71 20.78 -1.23
C PHE A 48 3.66 22.03 -0.35
N PRO A 49 3.17 23.16 -0.87
CA PRO A 49 3.26 24.45 -0.18
C PRO A 49 2.22 24.61 0.95
N SER A 50 1.12 23.88 0.91
CA SER A 50 0.00 23.99 1.84
C SER A 50 -0.80 22.69 1.91
N ASP A 51 -1.67 22.60 2.90
CA ASP A 51 -2.62 21.50 3.04
C ASP A 51 -3.78 21.68 2.05
N PHE A 52 -4.19 20.61 1.40
CA PHE A 52 -5.39 20.56 0.57
C PHE A 52 -5.91 19.13 0.44
N ALA A 53 -7.19 18.99 0.11
CA ALA A 53 -7.85 17.69 0.00
C ALA A 53 -8.38 17.46 -1.42
N ILE A 54 -8.24 16.23 -1.90
CA ILE A 54 -8.75 15.76 -3.19
C ILE A 54 -9.79 14.67 -2.92
N TYR A 55 -11.02 14.89 -3.38
CA TYR A 55 -12.11 13.94 -3.23
C TYR A 55 -12.00 12.74 -4.17
N ASP A 56 -11.55 12.97 -5.41
CA ASP A 56 -11.38 11.94 -6.42
C ASP A 56 -9.99 12.04 -7.06
N LEU A 57 -9.09 11.21 -6.54
CA LEU A 57 -7.69 11.17 -6.97
C LEU A 57 -7.55 10.66 -8.41
N ASN A 58 -8.39 9.71 -8.84
CA ASN A 58 -8.38 9.24 -10.22
C ASN A 58 -8.78 10.36 -11.20
N LYS A 59 -9.79 11.17 -10.82
CA LYS A 59 -10.19 12.32 -11.62
C LYS A 59 -9.08 13.37 -11.69
N MET A 60 -8.39 13.66 -10.59
CA MET A 60 -7.25 14.57 -10.58
C MET A 60 -6.13 14.06 -11.51
N LEU A 61 -5.75 12.79 -11.39
CA LEU A 61 -4.75 12.16 -12.24
C LEU A 61 -5.18 12.15 -13.73
N GLY A 62 -6.47 11.92 -13.98
CA GLY A 62 -7.05 12.02 -15.33
C GLY A 62 -6.92 13.42 -15.91
N VAL A 63 -7.19 14.47 -15.13
CA VAL A 63 -7.00 15.87 -15.55
C VAL A 63 -5.52 16.16 -15.85
N MET A 64 -4.61 15.68 -14.98
CA MET A 64 -3.17 15.84 -15.22
C MET A 64 -2.73 15.17 -16.53
N SER A 65 -3.27 14.01 -16.87
CA SER A 65 -2.93 13.26 -18.08
C SER A 65 -3.34 13.93 -19.40
N LEU A 66 -4.16 15.00 -19.35
CA LEU A 66 -4.49 15.81 -20.53
C LEU A 66 -3.30 16.63 -21.05
N PHE A 67 -2.25 16.74 -20.26
CA PHE A 67 -1.07 17.56 -20.56
C PHE A 67 0.19 16.71 -20.43
N GLN A 68 1.20 17.07 -21.19
CA GLN A 68 2.54 16.52 -21.02
C GLN A 68 3.24 17.32 -19.90
N ASP A 69 3.59 16.64 -18.81
CA ASP A 69 4.31 17.23 -17.65
C ASP A 69 3.68 18.55 -17.15
N PRO A 70 2.42 18.52 -16.67
CA PRO A 70 1.69 19.74 -16.33
C PRO A 70 2.28 20.43 -15.10
N GLU A 71 2.39 21.75 -15.20
CA GLU A 71 2.60 22.57 -14.01
C GLU A 71 1.33 22.65 -13.18
N LEU A 72 1.50 22.50 -11.87
CA LEU A 72 0.45 22.62 -10.86
C LEU A 72 0.66 23.91 -10.07
N GLU A 73 -0.31 24.82 -10.13
CA GLU A 73 -0.35 26.03 -9.31
C GLU A 73 -1.37 25.80 -8.18
N ILE A 74 -0.87 25.59 -6.97
CA ILE A 74 -1.69 25.30 -5.78
C ILE A 74 -2.10 26.65 -5.17
N GLY A 75 -3.40 26.91 -5.15
CA GLY A 75 -4.01 28.06 -4.48
C GLY A 75 -4.79 27.65 -3.23
N ASP A 76 -5.56 28.56 -2.66
CA ASP A 76 -6.28 28.34 -1.40
C ASP A 76 -7.44 27.34 -1.53
N LYS A 77 -8.17 27.36 -2.64
CA LYS A 77 -9.37 26.53 -2.87
C LYS A 77 -9.31 25.71 -4.14
N THR A 78 -8.33 25.95 -4.98
CA THR A 78 -8.20 25.32 -6.29
C THR A 78 -6.75 25.06 -6.62
N MET A 79 -6.53 24.05 -7.45
CA MET A 79 -5.27 23.83 -8.15
C MET A 79 -5.47 24.09 -9.63
N LYS A 80 -4.62 24.92 -10.24
CA LYS A 80 -4.61 25.11 -11.67
C LYS A 80 -3.65 24.14 -12.33
N VAL A 81 -4.15 23.34 -13.26
CA VAL A 81 -3.40 22.27 -13.93
C VAL A 81 -3.09 22.70 -15.38
N GLY A 82 -1.81 22.72 -15.73
CA GLY A 82 -1.35 23.07 -17.08
C GLY A 82 -1.78 24.46 -17.54
N GLY A 83 -2.03 25.38 -16.62
CA GLY A 83 -2.50 26.73 -16.90
C GLY A 83 -3.93 26.85 -17.45
N LYS A 84 -4.66 25.72 -17.58
CA LYS A 84 -5.96 25.67 -18.29
C LYS A 84 -7.12 25.12 -17.45
N VAL A 85 -6.89 24.17 -16.56
CA VAL A 85 -7.95 23.55 -15.76
C VAL A 85 -7.86 24.03 -14.32
N ASN A 86 -8.95 24.58 -13.79
CA ASN A 86 -9.10 24.86 -12.37
C ASN A 86 -9.76 23.65 -11.69
N TYR A 87 -9.01 22.91 -10.88
CA TYR A 87 -9.48 21.77 -10.12
C TYR A 87 -9.82 22.21 -8.68
N MET A 88 -11.06 22.02 -8.27
CA MET A 88 -11.54 22.41 -6.94
C MET A 88 -11.08 21.44 -5.89
N PHE A 89 -10.61 21.94 -4.74
CA PHE A 89 -10.31 21.14 -3.56
C PHE A 89 -11.59 20.67 -2.86
N ALA A 90 -11.52 19.54 -2.20
CA ALA A 90 -12.57 19.05 -1.33
C ALA A 90 -12.48 19.68 0.06
N ASP A 91 -13.59 19.69 0.78
CA ASP A 91 -13.57 19.93 2.21
C ASP A 91 -12.92 18.71 2.91
N PRO A 92 -11.88 18.89 3.76
CA PRO A 92 -11.23 17.79 4.46
C PRO A 92 -12.18 16.92 5.30
N SER A 93 -13.30 17.48 5.78
CA SER A 93 -14.30 16.73 6.53
C SER A 93 -15.06 15.68 5.69
N MET A 94 -14.99 15.76 4.37
CA MET A 94 -15.68 14.85 3.44
C MET A 94 -14.81 13.66 3.00
N ILE A 95 -13.58 13.57 3.50
CA ILE A 95 -12.64 12.52 3.09
C ILE A 95 -12.15 11.71 4.29
N VAL A 96 -11.71 10.48 4.02
CA VAL A 96 -11.08 9.63 5.04
C VAL A 96 -9.58 9.91 5.05
N THR A 97 -9.10 10.42 6.19
CA THR A 97 -7.67 10.78 6.37
C THR A 97 -6.98 9.81 7.33
N PRO A 98 -5.68 9.58 7.14
CA PRO A 98 -4.85 8.90 8.14
C PRO A 98 -4.91 9.60 9.50
N PRO A 99 -4.70 8.86 10.62
CA PRO A 99 -4.63 9.47 11.93
C PRO A 99 -3.44 10.43 12.03
N GLU A 100 -3.59 11.53 12.78
CA GLU A 100 -2.49 12.49 12.98
C GLU A 100 -1.32 11.90 13.78
N LYS A 101 -1.63 10.94 14.67
CA LYS A 101 -0.63 10.26 15.48
C LYS A 101 0.07 9.21 14.62
N GLU A 102 1.39 9.29 14.56
CA GLU A 102 2.21 8.27 13.89
C GLU A 102 1.96 6.87 14.48
N LEU A 103 1.88 5.89 13.60
CA LEU A 103 1.72 4.51 13.99
C LEU A 103 3.04 4.01 14.62
N THR A 104 2.97 3.63 15.90
CA THR A 104 4.08 2.91 16.53
C THR A 104 3.97 1.43 16.16
N PHE A 105 4.85 0.98 15.27
CA PHE A 105 4.89 -0.43 14.88
C PHE A 105 5.49 -1.28 16.00
N PRO A 106 4.80 -2.36 16.44
CA PRO A 106 5.32 -3.25 17.47
C PRO A 106 6.56 -4.01 17.00
N GLU A 107 7.31 -4.61 17.93
CA GLU A 107 8.38 -5.53 17.57
C GLU A 107 7.82 -6.72 16.77
N ALA A 108 8.45 -6.99 15.61
CA ALA A 108 8.01 -8.04 14.71
C ALA A 108 8.67 -9.37 15.05
N GLU A 109 7.86 -10.41 15.10
CA GLU A 109 8.33 -11.79 15.30
C GLU A 109 8.74 -12.50 14.00
N VAL A 110 8.18 -12.05 12.86
CA VAL A 110 8.49 -12.57 11.51
C VAL A 110 9.15 -11.48 10.69
N LYS A 111 10.31 -11.79 10.09
CA LYS A 111 11.05 -10.87 9.23
C LYS A 111 11.64 -11.62 8.04
N PHE A 112 11.44 -11.11 6.84
CA PHE A 112 12.03 -11.66 5.61
C PHE A 112 12.09 -10.61 4.50
N ALA A 113 12.93 -10.85 3.50
CA ALA A 113 12.94 -10.06 2.27
C ALA A 113 12.00 -10.70 1.25
N MET A 114 11.13 -9.90 0.65
CA MET A 114 10.20 -10.32 -0.40
C MET A 114 10.61 -9.67 -1.71
N SER A 115 11.00 -10.47 -2.70
CA SER A 115 11.31 -9.94 -4.01
C SER A 115 10.04 -9.58 -4.80
N ASN A 116 10.17 -8.59 -5.69
CA ASN A 116 9.10 -8.24 -6.62
C ASN A 116 8.69 -9.44 -7.51
N VAL A 117 9.64 -10.33 -7.82
CA VAL A 117 9.38 -11.53 -8.63
C VAL A 117 8.49 -12.50 -7.87
N ASP A 118 8.82 -12.84 -6.63
CA ASP A 118 8.04 -13.77 -5.81
C ASP A 118 6.64 -13.25 -5.55
N PHE A 119 6.52 -11.96 -5.17
CA PHE A 119 5.20 -11.33 -4.97
C PHE A 119 4.36 -11.29 -6.23
N SER A 120 4.97 -10.89 -7.37
CA SER A 120 4.26 -10.82 -8.66
C SER A 120 3.81 -12.21 -9.15
N GLN A 121 4.63 -13.25 -8.95
CA GLN A 121 4.24 -14.63 -9.31
C GLN A 121 3.11 -15.13 -8.41
N THR A 122 3.20 -14.90 -7.10
CA THR A 122 2.16 -15.28 -6.14
C THR A 122 0.82 -14.62 -6.47
N THR A 123 0.82 -13.31 -6.73
CA THR A 123 -0.41 -12.57 -7.05
C THR A 123 -1.00 -12.96 -8.42
N LYS A 124 -0.15 -13.25 -9.42
CA LYS A 124 -0.59 -13.78 -10.71
C LYS A 124 -1.19 -15.17 -10.59
N ALA A 125 -0.56 -16.06 -9.81
CA ALA A 125 -1.09 -17.40 -9.55
C ALA A 125 -2.45 -17.31 -8.84
N ALA A 126 -2.57 -16.44 -7.82
CA ALA A 126 -3.82 -16.20 -7.14
C ALA A 126 -4.92 -15.74 -8.11
N ALA A 127 -4.61 -14.80 -9.01
CA ALA A 127 -5.59 -14.31 -10.00
C ALA A 127 -6.02 -15.39 -11.00
N MET A 128 -5.06 -16.23 -11.46
CA MET A 128 -5.35 -17.31 -12.42
C MET A 128 -6.18 -18.45 -11.80
N LEU A 129 -5.93 -18.75 -10.52
CA LEU A 129 -6.60 -19.82 -9.78
C LEU A 129 -7.84 -19.35 -9.02
N GLY A 130 -8.11 -18.03 -9.01
CA GLY A 130 -9.24 -17.43 -8.29
C GLY A 130 -9.11 -17.50 -6.77
N LEU A 131 -7.87 -17.44 -6.25
CA LEU A 131 -7.56 -17.58 -4.82
C LEU A 131 -7.69 -16.25 -4.08
N PRO A 132 -8.43 -16.20 -2.97
CA PRO A 132 -8.68 -14.93 -2.27
C PRO A 132 -7.60 -14.52 -1.28
N HIS A 133 -6.71 -15.45 -0.88
CA HIS A 133 -5.76 -15.21 0.20
C HIS A 133 -4.31 -15.39 -0.24
N VAL A 134 -3.46 -14.57 0.35
CA VAL A 134 -2.01 -14.75 0.36
C VAL A 134 -1.59 -15.09 1.79
N CYS A 135 -0.79 -16.15 1.93
CA CYS A 135 -0.31 -16.61 3.22
C CYS A 135 1.21 -16.53 3.29
N VAL A 136 1.72 -16.08 4.43
CA VAL A 136 3.12 -16.21 4.83
C VAL A 136 3.19 -17.26 5.91
N VAL A 137 3.83 -18.40 5.61
CA VAL A 137 3.84 -19.56 6.50
C VAL A 137 5.27 -19.88 6.93
N GLY A 138 5.47 -20.05 8.24
CA GLY A 138 6.69 -20.60 8.82
C GLY A 138 6.42 -22.00 9.38
N ASP A 139 7.29 -22.95 9.06
CA ASP A 139 7.19 -24.37 9.49
C ASP A 139 8.26 -24.78 10.50
N GLY A 140 8.96 -23.80 11.11
CA GLY A 140 10.11 -24.03 12.00
C GLY A 140 11.43 -24.24 11.27
N SER A 141 11.46 -24.12 9.96
CA SER A 141 12.66 -24.23 9.10
C SER A 141 12.65 -23.13 8.01
N LYS A 142 11.56 -23.05 7.27
CA LYS A 142 11.40 -22.19 6.11
C LYS A 142 10.28 -21.19 6.30
N ILE A 143 10.40 -20.04 5.59
CA ILE A 143 9.30 -19.12 5.34
C ILE A 143 8.86 -19.30 3.89
N THR A 144 7.56 -19.53 3.69
CA THR A 144 6.97 -19.60 2.37
C THR A 144 5.94 -18.49 2.18
N LEU A 145 5.89 -17.96 0.97
CA LEU A 145 4.83 -17.06 0.47
C LEU A 145 3.95 -17.85 -0.47
N GLY A 146 2.67 -17.90 -0.22
CA GLY A 146 1.75 -18.69 -1.03
C GLY A 146 0.43 -17.99 -1.26
N ALA A 147 -0.33 -18.50 -2.24
CA ALA A 147 -1.72 -18.13 -2.51
C ALA A 147 -2.61 -19.36 -2.34
N THR A 148 -3.75 -19.19 -1.66
CA THR A 148 -4.70 -20.27 -1.38
C THR A 148 -6.07 -19.70 -1.01
N ASP A 149 -7.06 -20.57 -0.82
CA ASP A 149 -8.31 -20.25 -0.12
C ASP A 149 -8.31 -20.94 1.25
N VAL A 150 -8.04 -20.19 2.32
CA VAL A 150 -7.99 -20.75 3.69
C VAL A 150 -9.34 -21.31 4.17
N ASN A 151 -10.44 -20.96 3.50
CA ASN A 151 -11.79 -21.44 3.82
C ASN A 151 -12.18 -22.71 3.04
N ASN A 152 -11.32 -23.18 2.12
CA ASN A 152 -11.60 -24.35 1.28
C ASN A 152 -10.41 -25.31 1.31
N SER A 153 -10.53 -26.42 2.04
CA SER A 153 -9.48 -27.44 2.17
C SER A 153 -9.15 -28.19 0.88
N SER A 154 -9.97 -28.03 -0.16
CA SER A 154 -9.77 -28.62 -1.51
C SER A 154 -9.35 -27.58 -2.54
N SER A 155 -8.92 -26.39 -2.08
CA SER A 155 -8.44 -25.32 -2.95
C SER A 155 -7.13 -25.71 -3.62
N ASP A 156 -6.96 -25.24 -4.87
CA ASP A 156 -5.62 -25.15 -5.44
C ASP A 156 -4.74 -24.23 -4.58
N ASP A 157 -3.43 -24.35 -4.73
CA ASP A 157 -2.46 -23.50 -4.07
C ASP A 157 -1.25 -23.19 -4.95
N TYR A 158 -0.56 -22.13 -4.61
CA TYR A 158 0.76 -21.76 -5.13
C TYR A 158 1.66 -21.42 -3.94
N VAL A 159 2.90 -21.92 -3.94
CA VAL A 159 3.86 -21.71 -2.85
C VAL A 159 5.26 -21.48 -3.40
N THR A 160 5.96 -20.47 -2.86
CA THR A 160 7.39 -20.22 -3.09
C THR A 160 8.11 -20.00 -1.76
N GLU A 161 9.38 -20.43 -1.67
CA GLU A 161 10.23 -20.20 -0.49
C GLU A 161 10.82 -18.78 -0.55
N VAL A 162 10.71 -18.03 0.57
CA VAL A 162 11.19 -16.64 0.67
C VAL A 162 12.16 -16.40 1.83
N GLY A 163 12.43 -17.40 2.65
CA GLY A 163 13.35 -17.26 3.76
C GLY A 163 13.38 -18.46 4.70
N THR A 164 14.01 -18.29 5.86
CA THR A 164 14.12 -19.30 6.91
C THR A 164 13.62 -18.76 8.25
N THR A 165 13.14 -19.64 9.12
CA THR A 165 12.63 -19.31 10.46
C THR A 165 12.73 -20.52 11.38
N ASP A 166 12.85 -20.26 12.66
CA ASP A 166 12.72 -21.27 13.73
C ASP A 166 11.31 -21.32 14.33
N LYS A 167 10.36 -20.54 13.75
CA LYS A 167 9.00 -20.35 14.29
C LYS A 167 7.95 -21.01 13.40
N ASN A 168 6.85 -21.41 14.04
CA ASN A 168 5.65 -21.89 13.35
C ASN A 168 4.59 -20.80 13.34
N PHE A 169 4.10 -20.43 12.19
CA PHE A 169 3.05 -19.42 12.01
C PHE A 169 2.35 -19.55 10.65
N CYS A 170 1.15 -19.02 10.56
CA CYS A 170 0.44 -18.80 9.30
C CYS A 170 -0.19 -17.39 9.35
N MET A 171 0.37 -16.45 8.59
CA MET A 171 -0.13 -15.09 8.50
C MET A 171 -0.93 -14.93 7.21
N VAL A 172 -2.22 -14.66 7.36
CA VAL A 172 -3.18 -14.60 6.26
C VAL A 172 -3.48 -13.15 5.88
N PHE A 173 -3.48 -12.88 4.58
CA PHE A 173 -3.86 -11.60 3.99
C PHE A 173 -4.92 -11.81 2.92
N LYS A 174 -5.92 -10.94 2.84
CA LYS A 174 -6.73 -10.84 1.62
C LYS A 174 -5.90 -10.25 0.50
N ILE A 175 -5.93 -10.88 -0.67
CA ILE A 175 -5.18 -10.40 -1.84
C ILE A 175 -5.58 -8.97 -2.24
N GLU A 176 -6.84 -8.60 -2.04
CA GLU A 176 -7.34 -7.25 -2.32
C GLU A 176 -6.71 -6.16 -1.45
N ASN A 177 -6.12 -6.53 -0.29
CA ASN A 177 -5.42 -5.63 0.60
C ASN A 177 -3.93 -5.47 0.28
N LEU A 178 -3.35 -6.37 -0.52
CA LEU A 178 -1.94 -6.35 -0.91
C LEU A 178 -1.71 -5.50 -2.17
N LYS A 179 -2.11 -4.23 -2.11
CA LYS A 179 -1.97 -3.26 -3.21
C LYS A 179 -0.59 -2.60 -3.18
N LEU A 180 0.46 -3.40 -3.13
CA LEU A 180 1.83 -2.91 -3.04
C LEU A 180 2.28 -2.25 -4.36
N PHE A 181 3.07 -1.19 -4.23
CA PHE A 181 3.80 -0.61 -5.36
C PHE A 181 4.88 -1.59 -5.85
N VAL A 182 5.23 -1.52 -7.14
CA VAL A 182 6.21 -2.43 -7.71
C VAL A 182 7.60 -2.25 -7.07
N GLY A 183 8.21 -3.34 -6.62
CA GLY A 183 9.54 -3.33 -6.00
C GLY A 183 9.74 -4.47 -5.00
N ASP A 184 10.95 -4.50 -4.43
CA ASP A 184 11.32 -5.42 -3.37
C ASP A 184 11.03 -4.81 -2.00
N TYR A 185 10.73 -5.65 -1.02
CA TYR A 185 10.31 -5.22 0.31
C TYR A 185 11.02 -5.98 1.42
N ASP A 186 11.40 -5.26 2.47
CA ASP A 186 11.62 -5.85 3.78
C ASP A 186 10.28 -5.96 4.49
N VAL A 187 9.92 -7.20 4.85
CA VAL A 187 8.61 -7.52 5.45
C VAL A 187 8.78 -7.86 6.91
N GLU A 188 7.99 -7.20 7.74
CA GLU A 188 7.90 -7.43 9.18
C GLU A 188 6.44 -7.73 9.55
N ILE A 189 6.19 -8.86 10.25
CA ILE A 189 4.83 -9.22 10.67
C ILE A 189 4.83 -9.50 12.17
N THR A 190 3.78 -9.03 12.85
CA THR A 190 3.61 -9.22 14.28
C THR A 190 2.48 -10.21 14.56
N SER A 191 2.57 -10.92 15.68
CA SER A 191 1.47 -11.74 16.22
C SER A 191 0.24 -10.91 16.65
N LYS A 192 0.37 -9.58 16.68
CA LYS A 192 -0.71 -8.63 17.04
C LYS A 192 -1.62 -8.24 15.87
N GLY A 193 -1.48 -8.90 14.73
CA GLY A 193 -2.37 -8.69 13.59
C GLY A 193 -2.01 -7.52 12.68
N ILE A 194 -0.77 -7.04 12.71
CA ILE A 194 -0.29 -5.99 11.81
C ILE A 194 1.05 -6.37 11.17
N SER A 195 1.20 -6.02 9.91
CA SER A 195 2.43 -6.17 9.14
C SER A 195 2.93 -4.82 8.62
N LYS A 196 4.24 -4.75 8.36
CA LYS A 196 4.90 -3.63 7.71
C LYS A 196 5.69 -4.12 6.50
N PHE A 197 5.46 -3.50 5.36
CA PHE A 197 6.21 -3.72 4.13
C PHE A 197 6.99 -2.45 3.82
N SER A 198 8.30 -2.49 3.98
CA SER A 198 9.21 -1.36 3.70
C SER A 198 9.86 -1.56 2.35
N HIS A 199 9.61 -0.65 1.40
CA HIS A 199 10.21 -0.73 0.07
C HIS A 199 11.72 -0.48 0.14
N THR A 200 12.53 -1.31 -0.54
CA THR A 200 13.99 -1.27 -0.37
C THR A 200 14.69 -0.12 -1.08
N SER A 201 14.05 0.51 -2.07
CA SER A 201 14.70 1.53 -2.93
C SER A 201 14.15 2.95 -2.78
N ILE A 202 12.96 3.12 -2.17
CA ILE A 202 12.33 4.42 -1.96
C ILE A 202 11.72 4.49 -0.56
N ASN A 203 11.52 5.69 -0.02
CA ASN A 203 10.85 5.89 1.27
C ASN A 203 9.34 5.65 1.12
N LEU A 204 8.96 4.38 1.18
CA LEU A 204 7.58 3.92 1.06
C LEU A 204 7.35 2.76 2.00
N GLN A 205 6.32 2.85 2.83
CA GLN A 205 5.93 1.82 3.80
C GLN A 205 4.42 1.58 3.74
N TYR A 206 4.05 0.30 3.79
CA TYR A 206 2.66 -0.13 3.95
C TYR A 206 2.51 -0.80 5.30
N PHE A 207 1.46 -0.44 6.01
CA PHE A 207 1.00 -1.12 7.20
C PHE A 207 -0.33 -1.80 6.86
N ILE A 208 -0.35 -3.13 6.90
CA ILE A 208 -1.49 -3.94 6.46
C ILE A 208 -1.90 -4.87 7.60
N ALA A 209 -3.18 -4.87 7.94
CA ALA A 209 -3.73 -5.81 8.91
C ALA A 209 -3.71 -7.24 8.34
N THR A 210 -3.36 -8.21 9.18
CA THR A 210 -3.58 -9.63 8.87
C THR A 210 -5.02 -10.02 9.18
N GLU A 211 -5.52 -11.08 8.53
CA GLU A 211 -6.86 -11.61 8.80
C GLU A 211 -6.91 -12.35 10.14
N SER A 212 -8.12 -12.49 10.69
CA SER A 212 -8.37 -13.17 11.97
C SER A 212 -7.96 -14.64 12.00
N ASP A 213 -7.90 -15.26 10.81
CA ASP A 213 -7.50 -16.67 10.65
C ASP A 213 -5.97 -16.86 10.75
N SER A 214 -5.23 -15.76 10.93
CA SER A 214 -3.79 -15.81 11.17
C SER A 214 -3.48 -16.47 12.51
N THR A 215 -2.47 -17.33 12.51
CA THR A 215 -1.98 -18.03 13.70
C THR A 215 -0.49 -17.79 13.90
N PHE A 216 -0.09 -17.58 15.15
CA PHE A 216 1.30 -17.54 15.56
C PHE A 216 1.41 -18.53 16.72
N GLY A 217 2.01 -19.67 16.44
CA GLY A 217 2.06 -20.69 17.44
C GLY A 217 3.27 -21.00 18.01
N GLY A 218 3.22 -21.35 19.19
CA GLY A 218 4.21 -21.85 19.92
C GLY A 218 4.52 -23.31 19.91
#